data_dde0511c806f8dc8ec706e5c24187ba4
#
_entry.id   dde0511c806f8dc8ec706e5c24187ba4
#
_cell.length_a   1.000
_cell.length_b   1.000
_cell.length_c   1.000
_cell.angle_alpha   90.00
_cell.angle_beta   90.00
_cell.angle_gamma   90.00
#
_symmetry.space_group_name_H-M   'P 1'
#
loop_
_entity.id
_entity.type
_entity.pdbx_description
1 polymer ?
#
loop_
_entity_poly.entity_id
_entity_poly.type
_entity_poly.pdbx_seq_one_letter_code
_entity_poly.pdbx_strand_id
1 'polypeptide(L)'
;MTHQSTRRSLKFHHNSIASTTDRLAPSAMTEPTRELVAAQDGNAAAFDRFVRLTIDDVTRYCHYLGDSDHVDDLVQDTYLGALRSLHTYRGDSDALRWLLTIARRACADSIRHLERTRRTELTRRPRRDDAATIDLELLLDELPEEQRQAFVLTQLMGYRYEETAAIVGCPVGTIRSRVARARTQLAELATIDTTRAAG
;
A
#
# COMPACT_ATOMS: atom_id res chain seq x y z
N MET A 1 37.53 19.85 24.76
CA MET A 1 36.38 18.96 25.06
C MET A 1 35.48 19.00 23.84
N THR A 2 35.59 17.97 23.02
CA THR A 2 35.04 17.92 21.67
C THR A 2 33.72 17.13 21.73
N HIS A 3 32.58 17.81 21.54
CA HIS A 3 31.27 17.17 21.41
C HIS A 3 31.17 16.56 20.01
N GLN A 4 31.34 15.24 19.91
CA GLN A 4 30.95 14.47 18.74
C GLN A 4 29.44 14.27 18.74
N SER A 5 28.77 15.01 17.87
CA SER A 5 27.35 14.81 17.54
C SER A 5 27.20 13.52 16.73
N THR A 6 26.73 12.46 17.40
CA THR A 6 26.45 11.18 16.77
C THR A 6 25.16 11.34 15.95
N ARG A 7 25.30 11.64 14.66
CA ARG A 7 24.18 11.52 13.70
C ARG A 7 23.80 10.03 13.60
N ARG A 8 22.78 9.62 14.34
CA ARG A 8 22.08 8.36 14.09
C ARG A 8 21.35 8.47 12.75
N SER A 9 22.02 7.99 11.71
CA SER A 9 21.38 7.77 10.41
C SER A 9 20.34 6.68 10.62
N LEU A 10 19.06 7.02 10.45
CA LEU A 10 17.97 6.05 10.35
C LEU A 10 18.28 5.15 9.15
N LYS A 11 18.94 4.03 9.43
CA LYS A 11 19.06 2.94 8.48
C LYS A 11 17.70 2.28 8.42
N PHE A 12 16.88 2.66 7.43
CA PHE A 12 15.78 1.81 7.01
C PHE A 12 16.39 0.44 6.72
N HIS A 13 16.19 -0.50 7.63
CA HIS A 13 16.57 -1.87 7.38
C HIS A 13 15.81 -2.29 6.13
N HIS A 14 16.53 -2.40 5.04
CA HIS A 14 16.13 -3.16 3.89
C HIS A 14 15.91 -4.58 4.41
N ASN A 15 14.68 -4.86 4.83
CA ASN A 15 14.23 -6.23 4.99
C ASN A 15 14.37 -6.82 3.59
N SER A 16 15.30 -7.75 3.44
CA SER A 16 15.62 -8.43 2.20
C SER A 16 14.35 -9.18 1.77
N ILE A 17 13.47 -8.46 1.07
CA ILE A 17 12.37 -9.05 0.35
C ILE A 17 13.02 -9.75 -0.82
N ALA A 18 13.05 -11.09 -0.74
CA ALA A 18 13.50 -11.97 -1.78
C ALA A 18 13.03 -11.47 -3.14
N SER A 19 14.00 -11.16 -3.99
CA SER A 19 13.97 -11.14 -5.46
C SER A 19 12.64 -10.81 -6.13
N THR A 20 12.23 -9.55 -6.06
CA THR A 20 11.19 -8.97 -6.94
C THR A 20 11.67 -8.86 -8.40
N THR A 21 12.89 -9.28 -8.70
CA THR A 21 13.52 -9.17 -10.03
C THR A 21 12.90 -10.13 -11.06
N ASP A 22 12.16 -11.17 -10.61
CA ASP A 22 11.56 -12.17 -11.51
C ASP A 22 10.10 -11.83 -11.91
N ARG A 23 9.51 -10.78 -11.33
CA ARG A 23 8.11 -10.41 -11.60
C ARG A 23 7.89 -9.62 -12.88
N LEU A 24 8.91 -9.19 -13.61
CA LEU A 24 8.78 -8.22 -14.68
C LEU A 24 9.78 -8.42 -15.84
N ALA A 25 9.91 -9.65 -16.29
CA ALA A 25 10.33 -9.88 -17.67
C ALA A 25 9.13 -9.55 -18.60
N PRO A 26 9.27 -8.65 -19.58
CA PRO A 26 8.14 -8.21 -20.41
C PRO A 26 7.48 -9.29 -21.26
N SER A 27 7.91 -10.55 -21.20
CA SER A 27 7.42 -11.62 -22.08
C SER A 27 6.92 -12.88 -21.38
N ALA A 28 6.89 -12.95 -20.05
CA ALA A 28 6.31 -14.10 -19.34
C ALA A 28 5.13 -13.64 -18.49
N MET A 29 3.93 -14.13 -18.80
CA MET A 29 2.74 -14.01 -17.99
C MET A 29 3.03 -14.47 -16.57
N THR A 30 2.82 -13.62 -15.56
CA THR A 30 3.02 -14.00 -14.16
C THR A 30 2.05 -15.11 -13.76
N GLU A 31 2.38 -15.86 -12.70
CA GLU A 31 1.50 -16.93 -12.22
C GLU A 31 0.12 -16.41 -11.84
N PRO A 32 -0.05 -15.30 -11.08
CA PRO A 32 -1.36 -14.72 -10.84
C PRO A 32 -2.12 -14.35 -12.12
N THR A 33 -1.42 -13.87 -13.15
CA THR A 33 -2.03 -13.54 -14.44
C THR A 33 -2.57 -14.76 -15.16
N ARG A 34 -1.83 -15.88 -15.17
CA ARG A 34 -2.31 -17.15 -15.77
C ARG A 34 -3.54 -17.67 -15.05
N GLU A 35 -3.55 -17.63 -13.72
CA GLU A 35 -4.67 -18.10 -12.94
C GLU A 35 -5.92 -17.22 -13.13
N LEU A 36 -5.75 -15.90 -13.22
CA LEU A 36 -6.87 -15.00 -13.46
C LEU A 36 -7.49 -15.20 -14.85
N VAL A 37 -6.66 -15.41 -15.89
CA VAL A 37 -7.13 -15.74 -17.25
C VAL A 37 -7.88 -17.07 -17.25
N ALA A 38 -7.34 -18.11 -16.61
CA ALA A 38 -8.02 -19.42 -16.51
C ALA A 38 -9.37 -19.31 -15.76
N ALA A 39 -9.45 -18.41 -14.78
CA ALA A 39 -10.70 -18.15 -14.05
C ALA A 39 -11.77 -17.50 -14.94
N GLN A 40 -11.39 -16.65 -15.92
CA GLN A 40 -12.31 -16.09 -16.91
C GLN A 40 -12.98 -17.17 -17.77
N ASP A 41 -12.25 -18.27 -18.04
CA ASP A 41 -12.75 -19.41 -18.80
C ASP A 41 -13.67 -20.34 -17.96
N GLY A 42 -14.05 -19.90 -16.76
CA GLY A 42 -14.97 -20.61 -15.88
C GLY A 42 -14.30 -21.60 -14.92
N ASN A 43 -12.98 -21.60 -14.81
CA ASN A 43 -12.26 -22.43 -13.86
C ASN A 43 -12.26 -21.80 -12.45
N ALA A 44 -13.24 -22.18 -11.61
CA ALA A 44 -13.34 -21.64 -10.24
C ALA A 44 -12.09 -21.94 -9.40
N ALA A 45 -11.48 -23.13 -9.55
CA ALA A 45 -10.25 -23.47 -8.82
C ALA A 45 -9.06 -22.58 -9.21
N ALA A 46 -9.06 -22.00 -10.41
CA ALA A 46 -8.05 -21.03 -10.81
C ALA A 46 -8.24 -19.70 -10.07
N PHE A 47 -9.48 -19.26 -9.84
CA PHE A 47 -9.72 -18.07 -9.02
C PHE A 47 -9.27 -18.27 -7.58
N ASP A 48 -9.50 -19.44 -6.98
CA ASP A 48 -9.01 -19.76 -5.64
C ASP A 48 -7.47 -19.74 -5.56
N ARG A 49 -6.77 -20.21 -6.62
CA ARG A 49 -5.31 -20.13 -6.68
C ARG A 49 -4.85 -18.68 -6.84
N PHE A 50 -5.53 -17.90 -7.67
CA PHE A 50 -5.26 -16.47 -7.81
C PHE A 50 -5.37 -15.73 -6.47
N VAL A 51 -6.43 -15.99 -5.68
CA VAL A 51 -6.60 -15.42 -4.34
C VAL A 51 -5.40 -15.79 -3.46
N ARG A 52 -5.02 -17.07 -3.38
CA ARG A 52 -3.88 -17.52 -2.55
C ARG A 52 -2.55 -16.88 -2.94
N LEU A 53 -2.35 -16.60 -4.22
CA LEU A 53 -1.11 -15.99 -4.73
C LEU A 53 -1.03 -14.48 -4.47
N THR A 54 -2.15 -13.83 -4.18
CA THR A 54 -2.23 -12.36 -4.14
C THR A 54 -2.70 -11.83 -2.79
N ILE A 55 -3.16 -12.70 -1.88
CA ILE A 55 -3.81 -12.27 -0.63
C ILE A 55 -2.88 -11.45 0.28
N ASP A 56 -1.62 -11.83 0.38
CA ASP A 56 -0.65 -11.13 1.22
C ASP A 56 -0.38 -9.70 0.71
N ASP A 57 -0.30 -9.53 -0.62
CA ASP A 57 -0.11 -8.21 -1.22
C ASP A 57 -1.34 -7.32 -1.04
N VAL A 58 -2.56 -7.89 -1.21
CA VAL A 58 -3.81 -7.16 -1.00
C VAL A 58 -4.00 -6.80 0.47
N THR A 59 -3.75 -7.73 1.39
CA THR A 59 -3.83 -7.48 2.84
C THR A 59 -2.89 -6.37 3.24
N ARG A 60 -1.63 -6.42 2.78
CA ARG A 60 -0.64 -5.38 3.04
C ARG A 60 -1.07 -4.03 2.48
N TYR A 61 -1.64 -4.02 1.26
CA TYR A 61 -2.17 -2.80 0.65
C TYR A 61 -3.29 -2.20 1.50
N CYS A 62 -4.28 -3.01 1.88
CA CYS A 62 -5.44 -2.58 2.68
C CYS A 62 -5.02 -2.11 4.08
N HIS A 63 -4.03 -2.76 4.68
CA HIS A 63 -3.51 -2.40 5.99
C HIS A 63 -2.87 -1.00 6.02
N TYR A 64 -2.02 -0.67 5.04
CA TYR A 64 -1.35 0.62 5.01
C TYR A 64 -2.17 1.76 4.39
N LEU A 65 -3.12 1.45 3.52
CA LEU A 65 -3.82 2.44 2.69
C LEU A 65 -5.34 2.46 2.90
N GLY A 66 -5.87 1.55 3.69
CA GLY A 66 -7.27 1.47 4.06
C GLY A 66 -7.50 1.88 5.50
N ASP A 67 -8.65 1.45 6.03
CA ASP A 67 -8.95 1.51 7.45
C ASP A 67 -8.37 0.27 8.14
N SER A 68 -7.39 0.46 9.01
CA SER A 68 -6.70 -0.62 9.71
C SER A 68 -7.62 -1.46 10.61
N ASP A 69 -8.75 -0.91 11.05
CA ASP A 69 -9.71 -1.63 11.89
C ASP A 69 -10.62 -2.55 11.05
N HIS A 70 -10.64 -2.39 9.71
CA HIS A 70 -11.52 -3.11 8.78
C HIS A 70 -10.76 -3.76 7.62
N VAL A 71 -9.51 -4.17 7.84
CA VAL A 71 -8.65 -4.75 6.78
C VAL A 71 -9.29 -5.97 6.13
N ASP A 72 -9.86 -6.88 6.92
CA ASP A 72 -10.47 -8.11 6.41
C ASP A 72 -11.68 -7.82 5.51
N ASP A 73 -12.50 -6.83 5.87
CA ASP A 73 -13.64 -6.38 5.05
C ASP A 73 -13.15 -5.78 3.73
N LEU A 74 -12.08 -4.97 3.76
CA LEU A 74 -11.48 -4.37 2.56
C LEU A 74 -10.87 -5.41 1.62
N VAL A 75 -10.24 -6.43 2.18
CA VAL A 75 -9.70 -7.57 1.42
C VAL A 75 -10.86 -8.33 0.77
N GLN A 76 -11.91 -8.64 1.51
CA GLN A 76 -13.10 -9.30 0.98
C GLN A 76 -13.76 -8.48 -0.12
N ASP A 77 -13.98 -7.18 0.08
CA ASP A 77 -14.56 -6.28 -0.91
C ASP A 77 -13.72 -6.20 -2.18
N THR A 78 -12.39 -6.24 -2.03
CA THR A 78 -11.45 -6.26 -3.15
C THR A 78 -11.67 -7.51 -4.02
N TYR A 79 -11.75 -8.70 -3.42
CA TYR A 79 -11.95 -9.94 -4.18
C TYR A 79 -13.37 -10.07 -4.73
N LEU A 80 -14.39 -9.59 -4.02
CA LEU A 80 -15.72 -9.48 -4.56
C LEU A 80 -15.78 -8.53 -5.77
N GLY A 81 -15.08 -7.40 -5.69
CA GLY A 81 -14.90 -6.46 -6.80
C GLY A 81 -14.17 -7.11 -7.98
N ALA A 82 -13.12 -7.87 -7.71
CA ALA A 82 -12.38 -8.61 -8.72
C ALA A 82 -13.28 -9.65 -9.42
N LEU A 83 -14.05 -10.42 -8.68
CA LEU A 83 -14.95 -11.42 -9.23
C LEU A 83 -16.02 -10.78 -10.13
N ARG A 84 -16.63 -9.67 -9.70
CA ARG A 84 -17.63 -8.93 -10.49
C ARG A 84 -17.06 -8.35 -11.78
N SER A 85 -15.79 -7.91 -11.75
CA SER A 85 -15.11 -7.29 -12.89
C SER A 85 -14.19 -8.23 -13.66
N LEU A 86 -14.18 -9.53 -13.31
CA LEU A 86 -13.33 -10.55 -13.91
C LEU A 86 -13.42 -10.57 -15.44
N HIS A 87 -14.63 -10.45 -15.99
CA HIS A 87 -14.89 -10.43 -17.43
C HIS A 87 -14.28 -9.20 -18.15
N THR A 88 -13.90 -8.15 -17.42
CA THR A 88 -13.30 -6.93 -17.97
C THR A 88 -11.78 -6.98 -18.06
N TYR A 89 -11.16 -7.95 -17.38
CA TYR A 89 -9.71 -8.10 -17.41
C TYR A 89 -9.26 -8.61 -18.78
N ARG A 90 -8.35 -7.89 -19.43
CA ARG A 90 -7.93 -8.17 -20.82
C ARG A 90 -6.64 -8.98 -20.93
N GLY A 91 -5.96 -9.23 -19.82
CA GLY A 91 -4.66 -9.91 -19.83
C GLY A 91 -3.50 -9.05 -20.36
N ASP A 92 -3.73 -7.76 -20.62
CA ASP A 92 -2.75 -6.81 -21.14
C ASP A 92 -1.89 -6.15 -20.04
N SER A 93 -2.20 -6.43 -18.80
CA SER A 93 -1.48 -5.96 -17.63
C SER A 93 -1.27 -7.09 -16.63
N ASP A 94 -0.31 -6.95 -15.72
CA ASP A 94 -0.16 -7.88 -14.59
C ASP A 94 -1.43 -7.92 -13.74
N ALA A 95 -1.90 -9.13 -13.42
CA ALA A 95 -3.16 -9.34 -12.70
C ALA A 95 -3.14 -8.76 -11.28
N LEU A 96 -1.99 -8.79 -10.60
CA LEU A 96 -1.85 -8.19 -9.27
C LEU A 96 -1.98 -6.66 -9.34
N ARG A 97 -1.38 -6.02 -10.35
CA ARG A 97 -1.56 -4.57 -10.55
C ARG A 97 -3.02 -4.20 -10.82
N TRP A 98 -3.70 -4.98 -11.67
CA TRP A 98 -5.13 -4.80 -11.90
C TRP A 98 -5.94 -4.95 -10.60
N LEU A 99 -5.64 -5.98 -9.80
CA LEU A 99 -6.29 -6.22 -8.50
C LEU A 99 -6.06 -5.06 -7.53
N LEU A 100 -4.84 -4.51 -7.46
CA LEU A 100 -4.53 -3.37 -6.60
C LEU A 100 -5.25 -2.08 -7.03
N THR A 101 -5.64 -1.93 -8.32
CA THR A 101 -6.52 -0.82 -8.71
C THR A 101 -7.93 -0.97 -8.14
N ILE A 102 -8.38 -2.21 -7.92
CA ILE A 102 -9.66 -2.53 -7.28
C ILE A 102 -9.56 -2.28 -5.77
N ALA A 103 -8.49 -2.80 -5.13
CA ALA A 103 -8.20 -2.56 -3.71
C ALA A 103 -8.16 -1.05 -3.39
N ARG A 104 -7.51 -0.26 -4.25
CA ARG A 104 -7.45 1.19 -4.11
C ARG A 104 -8.84 1.84 -4.06
N ARG A 105 -9.77 1.38 -4.88
CA ARG A 105 -11.15 1.89 -4.89
C ARG A 105 -11.87 1.50 -3.62
N ALA A 106 -11.76 0.24 -3.19
CA ALA A 106 -12.36 -0.25 -1.95
C ALA A 106 -11.87 0.56 -0.73
N CYS A 107 -10.56 0.77 -0.59
CA CYS A 107 -9.97 1.58 0.48
C CYS A 107 -10.45 3.04 0.43
N ALA A 108 -10.45 3.67 -0.75
CA ALA A 108 -10.90 5.06 -0.89
C ALA A 108 -12.40 5.21 -0.58
N ASP A 109 -13.23 4.25 -0.95
CA ASP A 109 -14.66 4.26 -0.64
C ASP A 109 -14.91 4.10 0.85
N SER A 110 -14.18 3.21 1.52
CA SER A 110 -14.23 3.02 2.98
C SER A 110 -13.83 4.30 3.73
N ILE A 111 -12.71 4.91 3.38
CA ILE A 111 -12.26 6.16 4.01
C ILE A 111 -13.33 7.27 3.85
N ARG A 112 -13.87 7.43 2.64
CA ARG A 112 -14.96 8.41 2.40
C ARG A 112 -16.23 8.11 3.19
N HIS A 113 -16.53 6.83 3.38
CA HIS A 113 -17.68 6.42 4.22
C HIS A 113 -17.44 6.79 5.68
N LEU A 114 -16.27 6.49 6.22
CA LEU A 114 -15.88 6.84 7.59
C LEU A 114 -15.86 8.34 7.83
N GLU A 115 -15.33 9.13 6.91
CA GLU A 115 -15.34 10.60 7.03
C GLU A 115 -16.76 11.16 7.09
N ARG A 116 -17.70 10.60 6.32
CA ARG A 116 -19.12 10.99 6.37
C ARG A 116 -19.77 10.62 7.70
N THR A 117 -19.48 9.41 8.21
CA THR A 117 -20.02 8.94 9.49
C THR A 117 -19.42 9.71 10.66
N ARG A 118 -18.12 9.99 10.63
CA ARG A 118 -17.43 10.79 11.67
C ARG A 118 -17.88 12.24 11.73
N ARG A 119 -18.36 12.83 10.63
CA ARG A 119 -19.00 14.17 10.67
C ARG A 119 -20.26 14.18 11.52
N THR A 120 -20.91 13.02 11.69
CA THR A 120 -22.12 12.85 12.50
C THR A 120 -21.77 12.43 13.94
N GLU A 121 -20.63 11.79 14.16
CA GLU A 121 -20.15 11.34 15.46
C GLU A 121 -18.77 11.93 15.75
N LEU A 122 -18.68 12.82 16.76
CA LEU A 122 -17.43 13.44 17.25
C LEU A 122 -16.54 12.42 17.97
N THR A 123 -16.04 11.40 17.27
CA THR A 123 -15.15 10.40 17.87
C THR A 123 -13.80 10.39 17.17
N ARG A 124 -12.80 10.93 17.89
CA ARG A 124 -11.39 10.91 17.52
C ARG A 124 -10.85 9.48 17.70
N ARG A 125 -10.06 8.97 16.75
CA ARG A 125 -9.32 7.69 16.89
C ARG A 125 -8.60 7.67 18.24
N PRO A 126 -8.72 6.60 19.06
CA PRO A 126 -7.85 6.42 20.21
C PRO A 126 -6.41 6.25 19.70
N ARG A 127 -5.50 7.08 20.18
CA ARG A 127 -4.06 6.88 20.04
C ARG A 127 -3.72 5.59 20.76
N ARG A 128 -3.09 4.63 20.09
CA ARG A 128 -2.41 3.54 20.79
C ARG A 128 -1.22 4.12 21.51
N ASP A 129 -1.32 4.15 22.85
CA ASP A 129 -0.24 4.50 23.77
C ASP A 129 0.70 3.30 23.98
N ASP A 130 1.50 2.95 23.00
CA ASP A 130 2.67 2.10 23.19
C ASP A 130 3.92 2.93 22.92
N ALA A 131 4.38 3.56 24.00
CA ALA A 131 5.58 4.37 24.02
C ALA A 131 6.84 3.52 23.86
N ALA A 132 7.55 3.70 22.80
CA ALA A 132 9.01 3.62 22.58
C ALA A 132 9.48 3.24 21.18
N THR A 133 8.58 2.90 20.26
CA THR A 133 8.94 2.68 18.84
C THR A 133 8.19 3.71 18.01
N ILE A 134 8.90 4.46 17.17
CA ILE A 134 8.25 5.34 16.19
C ILE A 134 7.37 4.43 15.35
N ASP A 135 6.06 4.51 15.58
CA ASP A 135 5.09 3.69 14.87
C ASP A 135 4.99 4.22 13.44
N LEU A 136 5.52 3.44 12.50
CA LEU A 136 5.50 3.80 11.07
C LEU A 136 4.07 4.09 10.60
N GLU A 137 3.08 3.40 11.12
CA GLU A 137 1.68 3.60 10.77
C GLU A 137 1.20 4.98 11.15
N LEU A 138 1.54 5.44 12.37
CA LEU A 138 1.21 6.79 12.82
C LEU A 138 1.87 7.86 11.96
N LEU A 139 3.13 7.64 11.55
CA LEU A 139 3.82 8.57 10.65
C LEU A 139 3.19 8.57 9.24
N LEU A 140 2.78 7.41 8.76
CA LEU A 140 2.11 7.31 7.46
C LEU A 140 0.74 7.99 7.47
N ASP A 141 0.01 7.95 8.58
CA ASP A 141 -1.29 8.60 8.74
C ASP A 141 -1.21 10.13 8.69
N GLU A 142 -0.05 10.71 9.06
CA GLU A 142 0.20 12.16 8.94
C GLU A 142 0.48 12.62 7.49
N LEU A 143 0.70 11.67 6.56
CA LEU A 143 0.90 12.01 5.16
C LEU A 143 -0.43 12.27 4.43
N PRO A 144 -0.49 13.24 3.53
CA PRO A 144 -1.59 13.33 2.56
C PRO A 144 -1.77 11.99 1.83
N GLU A 145 -3.02 11.54 1.62
CA GLU A 145 -3.36 10.25 1.04
C GLU A 145 -2.54 9.91 -0.22
N GLU A 146 -2.40 10.88 -1.13
CA GLU A 146 -1.67 10.69 -2.38
C GLU A 146 -0.16 10.47 -2.19
N GLN A 147 0.44 11.08 -1.17
CA GLN A 147 1.85 10.91 -0.83
C GLN A 147 2.05 9.58 -0.11
N ARG A 148 1.16 9.24 0.83
CA ARG A 148 1.14 7.96 1.53
C ARG A 148 1.05 6.81 0.53
N GLN A 149 0.11 6.86 -0.42
CA GLN A 149 -0.07 5.84 -1.43
C GLN A 149 1.18 5.65 -2.31
N ALA A 150 1.78 6.74 -2.80
CA ALA A 150 3.00 6.65 -3.59
C ALA A 150 4.17 6.09 -2.78
N PHE A 151 4.30 6.47 -1.52
CA PHE A 151 5.36 6.00 -0.62
C PHE A 151 5.19 4.52 -0.29
N VAL A 152 4.01 4.10 0.14
CA VAL A 152 3.71 2.69 0.49
C VAL A 152 3.98 1.77 -0.70
N LEU A 153 3.41 2.07 -1.86
CA LEU A 153 3.61 1.23 -3.04
C LEU A 153 5.08 1.12 -3.43
N THR A 154 5.83 2.21 -3.41
CA THR A 154 7.22 2.20 -3.88
C THR A 154 8.22 1.75 -2.82
N GLN A 155 8.05 2.14 -1.55
CA GLN A 155 9.06 1.94 -0.50
C GLN A 155 8.76 0.72 0.38
N LEU A 156 7.50 0.39 0.62
CA LEU A 156 7.10 -0.71 1.49
C LEU A 156 6.72 -1.96 0.69
N MET A 157 6.05 -1.79 -0.45
CA MET A 157 5.62 -2.90 -1.30
C MET A 157 6.59 -3.19 -2.46
N GLY A 158 7.57 -2.29 -2.71
CA GLY A 158 8.66 -2.50 -3.67
C GLY A 158 8.27 -2.34 -5.15
N TYR A 159 7.11 -1.73 -5.46
CA TYR A 159 6.71 -1.46 -6.84
C TYR A 159 7.60 -0.38 -7.46
N ARG A 160 7.90 -0.53 -8.77
CA ARG A 160 8.59 0.50 -9.54
C ARG A 160 7.71 1.74 -9.71
N TYR A 161 8.32 2.87 -9.99
CA TYR A 161 7.56 4.13 -10.19
C TYR A 161 6.54 4.03 -11.33
N GLU A 162 6.90 3.33 -12.41
CA GLU A 162 6.04 3.09 -13.56
C GLU A 162 4.83 2.22 -13.20
N GLU A 163 5.04 1.20 -12.40
CA GLU A 163 3.97 0.31 -11.92
C GLU A 163 3.05 1.02 -10.94
N THR A 164 3.63 1.78 -10.01
CA THR A 164 2.89 2.61 -9.09
C THR A 164 2.04 3.64 -9.84
N ALA A 165 2.60 4.27 -10.88
CA ALA A 165 1.89 5.21 -11.74
C ALA A 165 0.67 4.57 -12.41
N ALA A 166 0.83 3.31 -12.88
CA ALA A 166 -0.27 2.55 -13.48
C ALA A 166 -1.36 2.17 -12.46
N ILE A 167 -0.98 1.75 -11.23
CA ILE A 167 -1.92 1.42 -10.14
C ILE A 167 -2.71 2.67 -9.70
N VAL A 168 -2.00 3.80 -9.51
CA VAL A 168 -2.58 5.05 -9.02
C VAL A 168 -3.35 5.80 -10.12
N GLY A 169 -2.97 5.61 -11.38
CA GLY A 169 -3.58 6.29 -12.53
C GLY A 169 -3.07 7.72 -12.71
N CYS A 170 -1.75 7.97 -12.50
CA CYS A 170 -1.14 9.28 -12.68
C CYS A 170 0.23 9.19 -13.38
N PRO A 171 0.78 10.30 -13.92
CA PRO A 171 2.10 10.29 -14.54
C PRO A 171 3.22 9.86 -13.58
N VAL A 172 4.26 9.18 -14.10
CA VAL A 172 5.43 8.73 -13.31
C VAL A 172 6.13 9.90 -12.60
N GLY A 173 6.21 11.08 -13.25
CA GLY A 173 6.76 12.28 -12.64
C GLY A 173 5.99 12.72 -11.39
N THR A 174 4.67 12.51 -11.37
CA THR A 174 3.82 12.76 -10.20
C THR A 174 4.17 11.82 -9.05
N ILE A 175 4.39 10.52 -9.34
CA ILE A 175 4.82 9.55 -8.31
C ILE A 175 6.17 9.98 -7.73
N ARG A 176 7.16 10.34 -8.56
CA ARG A 176 8.46 10.80 -8.09
C ARG A 176 8.35 11.98 -7.13
N SER A 177 7.56 12.99 -7.49
CA SER A 177 7.37 14.17 -6.63
C SER A 177 6.63 13.86 -5.34
N ARG A 178 5.61 12.96 -5.37
CA ARG A 178 4.88 12.51 -4.18
C ARG A 178 5.78 11.75 -3.22
N VAL A 179 6.59 10.83 -3.72
CA VAL A 179 7.57 10.06 -2.90
C VAL A 179 8.61 10.99 -2.29
N ALA A 180 9.13 11.97 -3.05
CA ALA A 180 10.09 12.93 -2.52
C ALA A 180 9.50 13.74 -1.37
N ARG A 181 8.28 14.28 -1.52
CA ARG A 181 7.59 15.02 -0.46
C ARG A 181 7.29 14.16 0.76
N ALA A 182 6.79 12.92 0.55
CA ALA A 182 6.56 11.98 1.63
C ALA A 182 7.83 11.72 2.46
N ARG A 183 8.97 11.49 1.79
CA ARG A 183 10.25 11.28 2.49
C ARG A 183 10.67 12.50 3.32
N THR A 184 10.52 13.71 2.79
CA THR A 184 10.84 14.94 3.51
C THR A 184 9.96 15.07 4.74
N GLN A 185 8.65 14.92 4.60
CA GLN A 185 7.70 15.05 5.70
C GLN A 185 7.92 13.98 6.78
N LEU A 186 8.14 12.72 6.39
CA LEU A 186 8.45 11.64 7.34
C LEU A 186 9.76 11.89 8.10
N ALA A 187 10.79 12.44 7.45
CA ALA A 187 12.04 12.78 8.11
C ALA A 187 11.86 13.90 9.13
N GLU A 188 11.05 14.91 8.82
CA GLU A 188 10.69 16.00 9.75
C GLU A 188 9.92 15.48 10.96
N LEU A 189 8.89 14.66 10.75
CA LEU A 189 8.09 14.04 11.81
C LEU A 189 8.93 13.17 12.74
N ALA A 190 9.79 12.32 12.19
CA ALA A 190 10.68 11.46 12.96
C ALA A 190 11.69 12.27 13.80
N THR A 191 12.12 13.46 13.34
CA THR A 191 13.03 14.33 14.09
C THR A 191 12.32 14.99 15.28
N ILE A 192 11.06 15.41 15.11
CA ILE A 192 10.24 16.02 16.16
C ILE A 192 9.98 15.02 17.28
N ASP A 193 9.65 13.77 16.93
CA ASP A 193 9.33 12.72 17.89
C ASP A 193 10.57 12.32 18.72
N THR A 194 11.74 12.25 18.08
CA THR A 194 13.02 11.99 18.77
C THR A 194 13.37 13.09 19.75
N THR A 195 13.08 14.35 19.43
CA THR A 195 13.35 15.50 20.31
C THR A 195 12.39 15.51 21.51
N ARG A 196 11.14 15.08 21.30
CA ARG A 196 10.12 15.02 22.36
C ARG A 196 10.36 13.86 23.34
N ALA A 197 10.93 12.76 22.89
CA ALA A 197 11.28 11.60 23.73
C ALA A 197 12.57 11.80 24.55
N ALA A 198 13.39 12.81 24.20
CA ALA A 198 14.66 13.12 24.86
C ALA A 198 14.57 14.27 25.90
N GLY A 199 13.44 14.90 26.07
CA GLY A 199 13.19 15.99 27.02
C GLY A 199 12.23 15.62 28.10
#